data_605551f0ad301c9a4827b7a65fd6b833
#
_entry.id   605551f0ad301c9a4827b7a65fd6b833
#
_cell.length_a   1.000
_cell.length_b   1.000
_cell.length_c   1.000
_cell.angle_alpha   90.00
_cell.angle_beta   90.00
_cell.angle_gamma   90.00
#
_symmetry.space_group_name_H-M   'P 1'
#
loop_
_entity.id
_entity.type
_entity.pdbx_description
1 polymer ?
#
loop_
_entity_poly.entity_id
_entity_poly.type
_entity_poly.pdbx_seq_one_letter_code
_entity_poly.pdbx_strand_id
1 'polypeptide(L)'
;MRIIAIYNKESDHARATEDFLYEFEKRTGYEIETLSPYDKENESLLHTYDIVEYPTIIAISEFGELLHIWKGVPLPLINEVSYYLG
;
A
#
# COMPACT_ATOMS: atom_id res chain seq x y z
N MET A 1 9.86 2.57 -9.59
CA MET A 1 9.01 2.93 -8.45
C MET A 1 7.95 1.88 -8.20
N ARG A 2 7.70 1.56 -6.95
CA ARG A 2 6.67 0.58 -6.57
C ARG A 2 5.75 1.19 -5.53
N ILE A 3 4.46 0.93 -5.67
CA ILE A 3 3.48 1.28 -4.65
C ILE A 3 2.87 -0.02 -4.17
N ILE A 4 2.87 -0.23 -2.85
CA ILE A 4 2.45 -1.48 -2.24
C ILE A 4 1.44 -1.19 -1.15
N ALA A 5 0.33 -1.92 -1.15
CA ALA A 5 -0.68 -1.86 -0.10
C ALA A 5 -0.59 -3.13 0.72
N ILE A 6 -0.42 -2.96 2.03
CA ILE A 6 -0.34 -4.08 2.96
C ILE A 6 -1.61 -4.06 3.81
N TYR A 7 -2.44 -5.08 3.69
CA TYR A 7 -3.68 -5.14 4.43
C TYR A 7 -4.15 -6.59 4.61
N ASN A 8 -4.98 -6.79 5.63
CA ASN A 8 -5.57 -8.08 5.93
C ASN A 8 -6.94 -8.17 5.26
N LYS A 9 -7.09 -9.10 4.32
CA LYS A 9 -8.33 -9.27 3.54
C LYS A 9 -9.52 -9.66 4.39
N GLU A 10 -9.28 -10.16 5.60
CA GLU A 10 -10.36 -10.62 6.49
C GLU A 10 -10.67 -9.61 7.59
N SER A 11 -10.13 -8.40 7.49
CA SER A 11 -10.35 -7.37 8.50
C SER A 11 -11.47 -6.42 8.11
N ASP A 12 -11.87 -5.58 9.06
CA ASP A 12 -12.89 -4.53 8.85
C ASP A 12 -12.47 -3.53 7.80
N HIS A 13 -11.16 -3.30 7.66
CA HIS A 13 -10.65 -2.29 6.73
C HIS A 13 -10.48 -2.82 5.30
N ALA A 14 -10.68 -4.11 5.08
CA ALA A 14 -10.44 -4.72 3.77
C ALA A 14 -11.26 -4.08 2.68
N ARG A 15 -12.54 -3.85 2.94
CA ARG A 15 -13.44 -3.29 1.93
C ARG A 15 -13.03 -1.88 1.50
N ALA A 16 -12.74 -1.02 2.46
CA ALA A 16 -12.32 0.34 2.16
C ALA A 16 -11.02 0.35 1.37
N THR A 17 -10.10 -0.55 1.74
CA THR A 17 -8.82 -0.68 1.06
C THR A 17 -9.02 -1.15 -0.39
N GLU A 18 -9.84 -2.16 -0.59
CA GLU A 18 -10.10 -2.70 -1.93
C GLU A 18 -10.84 -1.70 -2.82
N ASP A 19 -11.75 -0.92 -2.25
CA ASP A 19 -12.42 0.15 -2.98
C ASP A 19 -11.42 1.21 -3.43
N PHE A 20 -10.47 1.56 -2.57
CA PHE A 20 -9.40 2.48 -2.91
C PHE A 20 -8.54 1.93 -4.04
N LEU A 21 -8.13 0.67 -3.95
CA LEU A 21 -7.29 0.03 -4.96
C LEU A 21 -7.99 0.00 -6.32
N TYR A 22 -9.27 -0.30 -6.32
CA TYR A 22 -10.06 -0.35 -7.55
C TYR A 22 -10.13 1.03 -8.21
N GLU A 23 -10.47 2.07 -7.43
CA GLU A 23 -10.56 3.43 -7.94
C GLU A 23 -9.20 3.94 -8.42
N PHE A 24 -8.15 3.59 -7.71
CA PHE A 24 -6.80 4.01 -8.07
C PHE A 24 -6.41 3.45 -9.44
N GLU A 25 -6.62 2.16 -9.65
CA GLU A 25 -6.32 1.52 -10.92
C GLU A 25 -7.17 2.11 -12.04
N LYS A 26 -8.45 2.35 -11.76
CA LYS A 26 -9.37 2.90 -12.74
C LYS A 26 -8.94 4.29 -13.19
N ARG A 27 -8.46 5.13 -12.29
CA ARG A 27 -8.08 6.51 -12.59
C ARG A 27 -6.67 6.64 -13.16
N THR A 28 -5.75 5.82 -12.73
CA THR A 28 -4.34 5.97 -13.09
C THR A 28 -3.85 4.92 -14.07
N GLY A 29 -4.55 3.81 -14.20
CA GLY A 29 -4.10 2.67 -14.99
C GLY A 29 -3.01 1.86 -14.32
N TYR A 30 -2.63 2.21 -13.09
CA TYR A 30 -1.58 1.52 -12.35
C TYR A 30 -2.20 0.59 -11.31
N GLU A 31 -1.81 -0.67 -11.34
CA GLU A 31 -2.27 -1.65 -10.36
C GLU A 31 -1.31 -1.67 -9.17
N ILE A 32 -1.80 -1.24 -8.01
CA ILE A 32 -1.01 -1.26 -6.78
C ILE A 32 -0.79 -2.71 -6.36
N GLU A 33 0.45 -3.04 -6.05
CA GLU A 33 0.85 -4.34 -5.55
C GLU A 33 0.22 -4.56 -4.17
N THR A 34 -0.32 -5.74 -3.88
CA THR A 34 -0.95 -6.00 -2.59
C THR A 34 -0.25 -7.15 -1.88
N LEU A 35 -0.04 -7.01 -0.57
CA LEU A 35 0.58 -8.04 0.24
C LEU A 35 -0.23 -8.27 1.51
N SER A 36 -0.31 -9.54 1.93
CA SER A 36 -0.88 -9.89 3.22
C SER A 36 0.18 -9.74 4.30
N PRO A 37 -0.15 -9.09 5.43
CA PRO A 37 0.83 -8.94 6.53
C PRO A 37 1.12 -10.26 7.25
N TYR A 38 0.32 -11.29 7.01
CA TYR A 38 0.47 -12.56 7.71
C TYR A 38 1.17 -13.64 6.88
N ASP A 39 1.48 -13.37 5.63
CA ASP A 39 2.26 -14.29 4.81
C ASP A 39 3.72 -14.20 5.21
N LYS A 40 4.31 -15.35 5.51
CA LYS A 40 5.67 -15.42 5.99
C LYS A 40 6.68 -14.82 5.01
N GLU A 41 6.42 -14.95 3.73
CA GLU A 41 7.29 -14.42 2.69
C GLU A 41 7.37 -12.89 2.69
N ASN A 42 6.42 -12.22 3.36
CA ASN A 42 6.38 -10.76 3.42
C ASN A 42 7.04 -10.19 4.68
N GLU A 43 7.46 -11.05 5.61
CA GLU A 43 8.03 -10.60 6.89
C GLU A 43 9.23 -9.68 6.72
N SER A 44 10.11 -10.02 5.79
CA SER A 44 11.32 -9.24 5.55
C SER A 44 11.00 -7.81 5.11
N LEU A 45 10.03 -7.67 4.22
CA LEU A 45 9.60 -6.34 3.74
C LEU A 45 8.97 -5.54 4.86
N LEU A 46 8.10 -6.16 5.64
CA LEU A 46 7.44 -5.48 6.76
C LEU A 46 8.45 -5.01 7.78
N HIS A 47 9.45 -5.83 8.06
CA HIS A 47 10.51 -5.47 9.00
C HIS A 47 11.39 -4.35 8.47
N THR A 48 11.77 -4.43 7.21
CA THR A 48 12.64 -3.43 6.57
C THR A 48 12.05 -2.03 6.64
N TYR A 49 10.73 -1.91 6.44
CA TYR A 49 10.06 -0.61 6.43
C TYR A 49 9.30 -0.32 7.72
N ASP A 50 9.49 -1.15 8.74
CA ASP A 50 8.89 -0.96 10.06
C ASP A 50 7.36 -0.84 9.99
N ILE A 51 6.73 -1.73 9.24
CA ILE A 51 5.29 -1.71 9.04
C ILE A 51 4.64 -2.58 10.10
N VAL A 52 3.89 -1.94 11.01
CA VAL A 52 3.27 -2.60 12.16
C VAL A 52 1.77 -2.36 12.29
N GLU A 53 1.20 -1.52 11.44
CA GLU A 53 -0.25 -1.30 11.45
C GLU A 53 -0.83 -1.42 10.04
N TYR A 54 -2.11 -1.75 9.95
CA TYR A 54 -2.75 -2.04 8.68
C TYR A 54 -4.12 -1.37 8.62
N PRO A 55 -4.56 -0.91 7.45
CA PRO A 55 -3.83 -0.97 6.18
C PRO A 55 -2.68 0.04 6.15
N THR A 56 -1.66 -0.26 5.39
CA THR A 56 -0.56 0.67 5.17
C THR A 56 -0.22 0.65 3.70
N ILE A 57 0.00 1.83 3.13
CA ILE A 57 0.42 1.95 1.73
C ILE A 57 1.80 2.58 1.73
N ILE A 58 2.71 2.03 0.97
CA ILE A 58 4.06 2.58 0.85
C ILE A 58 4.40 2.84 -0.61
N ALA A 59 5.19 3.90 -0.83
CA ALA A 59 5.79 4.19 -2.12
C ALA A 59 7.30 4.04 -1.96
N ILE A 60 7.90 3.19 -2.77
CA ILE A 60 9.34 2.92 -2.72
C ILE A 60 9.98 3.22 -4.07
N SER A 61 11.22 3.74 -4.04
CA SER A 61 11.97 4.00 -5.26
C SER A 61 12.42 2.67 -5.88
N GLU A 62 12.94 2.74 -7.09
CA GLU A 62 13.50 1.57 -7.76
C GLU A 62 14.73 1.01 -7.03
N PHE A 63 15.32 1.79 -6.14
CA PHE A 63 16.46 1.35 -5.34
C PHE A 63 16.07 0.88 -3.93
N GLY A 64 14.77 0.80 -3.65
CA GLY A 64 14.29 0.31 -2.37
C GLY A 64 14.17 1.36 -1.28
N GLU A 65 14.36 2.63 -1.59
CA GLU A 65 14.21 3.71 -0.60
C GLU A 65 12.75 4.03 -0.37
N LEU A 66 12.35 4.18 0.88
CA LEU A 66 11.00 4.58 1.23
C LEU A 66 10.79 6.04 0.88
N LEU A 67 9.88 6.32 -0.04
CA LEU A 67 9.55 7.69 -0.45
C LEU A 67 8.43 8.27 0.39
N HIS A 68 7.44 7.46 0.73
CA HIS A 68 6.34 7.88 1.58
C HIS A 68 5.64 6.68 2.17
N ILE A 69 5.01 6.86 3.32
CA ILE A 69 4.22 5.83 3.98
C ILE A 69 2.91 6.45 4.50
N TRP A 70 1.80 5.78 4.23
CA TRP A 70 0.47 6.18 4.71
C TRP A 70 -0.04 5.06 5.61
N LYS A 71 -0.17 5.34 6.90
CA LYS A 71 -0.50 4.33 7.92
C LYS A 71 -1.96 4.43 8.34
N GLY A 72 -2.64 3.30 8.38
CA GLY A 72 -3.97 3.19 8.95
C GLY A 72 -5.08 3.85 8.14
N VAL A 73 -6.19 4.08 8.82
CA VAL A 73 -7.35 4.76 8.22
C VAL A 73 -7.49 6.15 8.81
N PRO A 74 -8.02 7.11 8.03
CA PRO A 74 -8.52 6.97 6.67
C PRO A 74 -7.40 6.74 5.66
N LEU A 75 -7.76 6.11 4.53
CA LEU A 75 -6.80 5.90 3.45
C LEU A 75 -6.46 7.24 2.79
N PRO A 76 -5.29 7.34 2.15
CA PRO A 76 -4.91 8.58 1.48
C PRO A 76 -5.81 8.87 0.28
N LEU A 77 -5.73 10.08 -0.22
CA LEU A 77 -6.42 10.45 -1.45
C LEU A 77 -5.65 9.86 -2.65
N ILE A 78 -6.37 9.58 -3.72
CA ILE A 78 -5.75 8.99 -4.91
C ILE A 78 -4.62 9.86 -5.45
N ASN A 79 -4.81 11.17 -5.49
CA ASN A 79 -3.77 12.07 -6.00
C ASN A 79 -2.56 12.17 -5.09
N GLU A 80 -2.69 11.92 -3.79
CA GLU A 80 -1.53 11.86 -2.90
C GLU A 80 -0.61 10.70 -3.28
N VAL A 81 -1.21 9.54 -3.55
CA VAL A 81 -0.45 8.34 -3.90
C VAL A 81 0.05 8.40 -5.33
N SER A 82 -0.79 8.85 -6.27
CA SER A 82 -0.42 8.91 -7.68
C SER A 82 0.70 9.91 -7.95
N TYR A 83 0.89 10.89 -7.07
CA TYR A 83 2.01 11.81 -7.15
C TYR A 83 3.34 11.05 -7.30
N TYR A 84 3.46 9.88 -6.67
CA TYR A 84 4.68 9.08 -6.69
C TYR A 84 4.82 8.19 -7.93
N LEU A 85 3.86 8.24 -8.83
CA LEU A 85 3.98 7.52 -10.09
C LEU A 85 4.81 8.28 -11.13
N GLY A 86 5.13 9.48 -10.82
CA GLY A 86 5.91 10.32 -11.71
C GLY A 86 5.02 11.11 -12.62
#